data_ba0cc5a76e4d1d66602f394ea6729121
#
_entry.id   ba0cc5a76e4d1d66602f394ea6729121
#
_cell.length_a   1.000
_cell.length_b   1.000
_cell.length_c   1.000
_cell.angle_alpha   90.00
_cell.angle_beta   90.00
_cell.angle_gamma   90.00
#
_symmetry.space_group_name_H-M   'P 1'
#
loop_
_entity.id
_entity.type
_entity.pdbx_description
1 polymer ?
#
loop_
_entity_poly.entity_id
_entity_poly.type
_entity_poly.pdbx_seq_one_letter_code
_entity_poly.pdbx_strand_id
1 'polypeptide(L)'
;IKLMFQDDFFYDSQALKKIYDSFDDKHDWLVCGSNHTQNNGKSFYRNIYPKWNKRIINGVNTISSPSVMAAKKKVFDQIKFDESLVMMMDCEIYFHIKKEFGEPIYLHEILVSNRIHQDQISSRYNSSSNSANDLDLEIKYCLSKHLK
;
A
#
# COMPACT_ATOMS: atom_id res chain seq x y z
N ILE A 1 0.57 12.49 7.75
CA ILE A 1 1.63 12.13 6.77
C ILE A 1 0.97 11.39 5.61
N LYS A 2 1.25 11.82 4.40
CA LYS A 2 0.85 11.14 3.16
C LYS A 2 2.09 10.51 2.53
N LEU A 3 2.05 9.19 2.34
CA LEU A 3 3.11 8.49 1.61
C LEU A 3 2.92 8.68 0.09
N MET A 4 4.01 8.79 -0.62
CA MET A 4 4.04 8.82 -2.07
C MET A 4 5.36 8.19 -2.53
N PHE A 5 5.31 7.07 -3.21
CA PHE A 5 6.49 6.43 -3.80
C PHE A 5 6.92 7.18 -5.06
N GLN A 6 8.19 7.07 -5.42
CA GLN A 6 8.82 7.86 -6.50
C GLN A 6 8.06 7.84 -7.84
N ASP A 7 7.44 6.70 -8.15
CA ASP A 7 6.82 6.47 -9.45
C ASP A 7 5.36 6.89 -9.49
N ASP A 8 4.76 7.10 -8.32
CA ASP A 8 3.34 7.38 -8.17
C ASP A 8 3.07 8.89 -8.11
N PHE A 9 1.84 9.28 -8.40
CA PHE A 9 1.43 10.69 -8.34
C PHE A 9 -0.04 10.83 -7.96
N PHE A 10 -0.45 12.03 -7.54
CA PHE A 10 -1.85 12.34 -7.29
C PHE A 10 -2.65 12.31 -8.58
N TYR A 11 -3.83 11.69 -8.55
CA TYR A 11 -4.70 11.59 -9.71
C TYR A 11 -5.14 12.96 -10.24
N ASP A 12 -5.44 13.90 -9.35
CA ASP A 12 -5.79 15.27 -9.66
C ASP A 12 -5.26 16.26 -8.62
N SER A 13 -5.41 17.55 -8.88
CA SER A 13 -4.95 18.63 -7.98
C SER A 13 -5.73 18.72 -6.66
N GLN A 14 -6.88 18.06 -6.54
CA GLN A 14 -7.71 18.08 -5.33
C GLN A 14 -7.47 16.82 -4.46
N ALA A 15 -6.74 15.83 -4.96
CA ALA A 15 -6.56 14.54 -4.28
C ALA A 15 -6.00 14.68 -2.87
N LEU A 16 -4.96 15.50 -2.67
CA LEU A 16 -4.38 15.72 -1.34
C LEU A 16 -5.35 16.40 -0.38
N LYS A 17 -6.12 17.37 -0.87
CA LYS A 17 -7.15 18.05 -0.07
C LYS A 17 -8.25 17.08 0.34
N LYS A 18 -8.75 16.27 -0.57
CA LYS A 18 -9.77 15.24 -0.29
C LYS A 18 -9.28 14.23 0.75
N ILE A 19 -8.02 13.77 0.65
CA ILE A 19 -7.39 12.90 1.65
C ILE A 19 -7.36 13.58 3.02
N TYR A 20 -6.94 14.84 3.07
CA TYR A 20 -6.86 15.61 4.33
C TYR A 20 -8.25 15.80 4.95
N ASP A 21 -9.23 16.25 4.18
CA ASP A 21 -10.59 16.54 4.65
C ASP A 21 -11.36 15.26 5.09
N SER A 22 -10.88 14.09 4.68
CA SER A 22 -11.51 12.82 5.02
C SER A 22 -11.10 12.27 6.39
N PHE A 23 -10.06 12.84 7.03
CA PHE A 23 -9.68 12.41 8.37
C PHE A 23 -10.72 12.85 9.41
N ASP A 24 -10.99 11.96 10.35
CA ASP A 24 -11.80 12.22 11.53
C ASP A 24 -11.00 11.97 12.83
N ASP A 25 -11.66 12.18 13.97
CA ASP A 25 -11.03 11.98 15.27
C ASP A 25 -10.90 10.51 15.68
N LYS A 26 -11.65 9.62 15.04
CA LYS A 26 -11.77 8.20 15.41
C LYS A 26 -10.71 7.33 14.73
N HIS A 27 -10.27 7.70 13.52
CA HIS A 27 -9.35 6.91 12.73
C HIS A 27 -7.96 7.54 12.69
N ASP A 28 -6.95 6.72 12.74
CA ASP A 28 -5.55 7.16 12.74
C ASP A 28 -4.89 7.02 11.37
N TRP A 29 -5.53 6.32 10.45
CA TRP A 29 -5.05 6.14 9.09
C TRP A 29 -6.19 5.93 8.10
N LEU A 30 -5.88 6.12 6.83
CA LEU A 30 -6.80 5.93 5.72
C LEU A 30 -6.08 5.34 4.50
N VAL A 31 -6.88 4.73 3.63
CA VAL A 31 -6.45 4.26 2.30
C VAL A 31 -7.45 4.72 1.25
N CYS A 32 -6.94 5.16 0.10
CA CYS A 32 -7.77 5.64 -1.01
C CYS A 32 -7.67 4.73 -2.24
N GLY A 33 -8.55 4.91 -3.20
CA GLY A 33 -8.49 4.22 -4.48
C GLY A 33 -7.30 4.67 -5.32
N SER A 34 -6.85 3.77 -6.19
CA SER A 34 -5.82 4.03 -7.18
C SER A 34 -6.16 3.48 -8.55
N ASN A 35 -5.48 3.98 -9.57
CA ASN A 35 -5.48 3.39 -10.90
C ASN A 35 -4.05 3.20 -11.41
N HIS A 36 -3.91 2.55 -12.54
CA HIS A 36 -2.62 2.32 -13.19
C HIS A 36 -2.50 3.14 -14.48
N THR A 37 -1.28 3.58 -14.77
CA THR A 37 -0.91 4.22 -16.05
C THR A 37 0.46 3.70 -16.51
N GLN A 38 0.65 3.57 -17.81
CA GLN A 38 1.92 3.20 -18.43
C GLN A 38 2.54 4.34 -19.25
N ASN A 39 1.81 5.45 -19.41
CA ASN A 39 2.17 6.55 -20.29
C ASN A 39 2.12 7.91 -19.57
N ASN A 40 2.55 7.93 -18.32
CA ASN A 40 2.64 9.13 -17.49
C ASN A 40 1.30 9.90 -17.36
N GLY A 41 0.20 9.17 -17.21
CA GLY A 41 -1.11 9.76 -16.98
C GLY A 41 -1.86 10.22 -18.22
N LYS A 42 -1.39 9.87 -19.43
CA LYS A 42 -2.15 10.13 -20.66
C LYS A 42 -3.38 9.21 -20.81
N SER A 43 -3.32 8.02 -20.23
CA SER A 43 -4.44 7.10 -20.09
C SER A 43 -4.30 6.27 -18.82
N PHE A 44 -5.44 5.82 -18.30
CA PHE A 44 -5.53 5.05 -17.06
C PHE A 44 -6.28 3.75 -17.31
N TYR A 45 -5.90 2.72 -16.56
CA TYR A 45 -6.54 1.42 -16.58
C TYR A 45 -6.50 0.80 -15.17
N ARG A 46 -7.29 -0.27 -14.95
CA ARG A 46 -7.32 -1.04 -13.71
C ARG A 46 -7.53 -0.17 -12.47
N ASN A 47 -8.75 0.28 -12.26
CA ASN A 47 -9.12 0.94 -11.01
C ASN A 47 -9.11 -0.08 -9.86
N ILE A 48 -8.50 0.31 -8.75
CA ILE A 48 -8.40 -0.46 -7.52
C ILE A 48 -9.05 0.37 -6.41
N TYR A 49 -10.10 -0.19 -5.80
CA TYR A 49 -10.74 0.39 -4.62
C TYR A 49 -10.33 -0.43 -3.40
N PRO A 50 -9.80 0.21 -2.35
CA PRO A 50 -9.21 -0.50 -1.23
C PRO A 50 -10.27 -1.29 -0.49
N LYS A 51 -9.93 -2.53 -0.15
CA LYS A 51 -10.75 -3.43 0.66
C LYS A 51 -9.85 -4.30 1.51
N TRP A 52 -10.22 -4.47 2.79
CA TRP A 52 -9.48 -5.39 3.65
C TRP A 52 -9.68 -6.85 3.24
N ASN A 53 -8.58 -7.59 3.20
CA ASN A 53 -8.58 -9.04 3.05
C ASN A 53 -7.81 -9.66 4.22
N LYS A 54 -8.42 -10.63 4.91
CA LYS A 54 -7.77 -11.35 6.03
C LYS A 54 -6.47 -12.04 5.62
N ARG A 55 -6.34 -12.38 4.33
CA ARG A 55 -5.16 -13.02 3.75
C ARG A 55 -4.07 -12.03 3.33
N ILE A 56 -4.16 -10.77 3.71
CA ILE A 56 -3.15 -9.76 3.38
C ILE A 56 -1.77 -10.18 3.92
N ILE A 57 -1.73 -10.76 5.12
CA ILE A 57 -0.49 -11.27 5.72
C ILE A 57 0.10 -12.49 4.98
N ASN A 58 -0.67 -13.10 4.08
CA ASN A 58 -0.24 -14.17 3.16
C ASN A 58 0.01 -13.63 1.73
N GLY A 59 0.23 -12.33 1.58
CA GLY A 59 0.55 -11.70 0.30
C GLY A 59 -0.64 -11.34 -0.59
N VAL A 60 -1.89 -11.46 -0.10
CA VAL A 60 -3.09 -11.07 -0.85
C VAL A 60 -3.36 -9.58 -0.64
N ASN A 61 -2.64 -8.72 -1.38
CA ASN A 61 -2.84 -7.27 -1.33
C ASN A 61 -4.07 -6.86 -2.13
N THR A 62 -5.10 -6.37 -1.44
CA THR A 62 -6.34 -5.83 -2.00
C THR A 62 -6.51 -4.33 -1.70
N ILE A 63 -5.43 -3.68 -1.27
CA ILE A 63 -5.39 -2.25 -0.97
C ILE A 63 -4.70 -1.48 -2.10
N SER A 64 -3.55 -1.87 -2.54
CA SER A 64 -2.66 -1.30 -3.56
C SER A 64 -1.28 -0.95 -2.97
N SER A 65 -0.49 -0.14 -3.67
CA SER A 65 0.81 0.34 -3.19
C SER A 65 0.66 1.25 -1.96
N PRO A 66 1.68 1.41 -1.11
CA PRO A 66 1.62 2.31 0.04
C PRO A 66 1.38 3.78 -0.31
N SER A 67 1.50 4.16 -1.57
CA SER A 67 1.11 5.50 -2.03
C SER A 67 -0.37 5.81 -1.84
N VAL A 68 -1.25 4.80 -1.63
CA VAL A 68 -2.67 5.05 -1.31
C VAL A 68 -2.89 5.40 0.17
N MET A 69 -1.87 5.22 1.02
CA MET A 69 -2.00 5.39 2.47
C MET A 69 -1.68 6.80 2.92
N ALA A 70 -2.46 7.28 3.87
CA ALA A 70 -2.12 8.42 4.72
C ALA A 70 -2.40 8.06 6.18
N ALA A 71 -1.62 8.62 7.11
CA ALA A 71 -1.79 8.37 8.52
C ALA A 71 -1.41 9.57 9.38
N LYS A 72 -1.97 9.65 10.59
CA LYS A 72 -1.52 10.59 11.62
C LYS A 72 -0.05 10.31 11.96
N LYS A 73 0.68 11.34 12.33
CA LYS A 73 2.13 11.24 12.62
C LYS A 73 2.46 10.12 13.63
N LYS A 74 1.66 9.97 14.67
CA LYS A 74 1.85 8.96 15.72
C LYS A 74 1.93 7.52 15.20
N VAL A 75 1.27 7.21 14.07
CA VAL A 75 1.34 5.88 13.45
C VAL A 75 2.76 5.62 12.95
N PHE A 76 3.33 6.55 12.19
CA PHE A 76 4.68 6.40 11.65
C PHE A 76 5.80 6.68 12.68
N ASP A 77 5.48 7.26 13.84
CA ASP A 77 6.43 7.31 14.95
C ASP A 77 6.62 5.92 15.58
N GLN A 78 5.58 5.08 15.59
CA GLN A 78 5.59 3.76 16.22
C GLN A 78 5.87 2.62 15.24
N ILE A 79 5.32 2.69 14.01
CA ILE A 79 5.45 1.64 13.00
C ILE A 79 6.28 2.14 11.83
N LYS A 80 7.27 1.35 11.42
CA LYS A 80 8.14 1.59 10.28
C LYS A 80 8.00 0.45 9.27
N PHE A 81 8.36 0.72 8.04
CA PHE A 81 8.55 -0.35 7.05
C PHE A 81 9.65 -1.28 7.51
N ASP A 82 9.44 -2.57 7.32
CA ASP A 82 10.44 -3.59 7.62
C ASP A 82 11.40 -3.69 6.43
N GLU A 83 12.64 -3.23 6.63
CA GLU A 83 13.67 -3.16 5.60
C GLU A 83 14.15 -4.55 5.12
N SER A 84 13.81 -5.62 5.86
CA SER A 84 14.12 -6.99 5.45
C SER A 84 13.15 -7.55 4.40
N LEU A 85 12.03 -6.84 4.13
CA LEU A 85 10.99 -7.26 3.20
C LEU A 85 11.11 -6.53 1.87
N VAL A 86 10.89 -7.26 0.78
CA VAL A 86 10.87 -6.72 -0.59
C VAL A 86 9.46 -6.80 -1.18
N MET A 87 8.86 -7.98 -1.18
CA MET A 87 7.53 -8.22 -1.79
C MET A 87 6.38 -8.10 -0.79
N MET A 88 6.63 -8.43 0.46
CA MET A 88 5.61 -8.40 1.51
C MET A 88 5.54 -7.06 2.25
N MET A 89 6.40 -6.10 1.92
CA MET A 89 6.51 -4.80 2.60
C MET A 89 5.16 -4.06 2.69
N ASP A 90 4.40 -4.03 1.59
CA ASP A 90 3.09 -3.39 1.53
C ASP A 90 2.06 -4.12 2.39
N CYS A 91 2.02 -5.44 2.29
CA CYS A 91 1.08 -6.28 3.02
C CYS A 91 1.36 -6.24 4.53
N GLU A 92 2.63 -6.29 4.90
CA GLU A 92 3.08 -6.28 6.28
C GLU A 92 2.76 -4.96 6.97
N ILE A 93 3.08 -3.81 6.35
CA ILE A 93 2.82 -2.50 6.96
C ILE A 93 1.31 -2.27 7.16
N TYR A 94 0.46 -2.64 6.21
CA TYR A 94 -0.99 -2.54 6.36
C TYR A 94 -1.51 -3.43 7.48
N PHE A 95 -1.02 -4.66 7.56
CA PHE A 95 -1.41 -5.59 8.62
C PHE A 95 -0.99 -5.07 9.99
N HIS A 96 0.25 -4.60 10.12
CA HIS A 96 0.79 -4.08 11.36
C HIS A 96 0.03 -2.83 11.84
N ILE A 97 -0.18 -1.84 10.96
CA ILE A 97 -0.94 -0.64 11.32
C ILE A 97 -2.36 -0.99 11.75
N LYS A 98 -3.05 -1.87 11.00
CA LYS A 98 -4.41 -2.28 11.38
C LYS A 98 -4.45 -2.99 12.73
N LYS A 99 -3.46 -3.83 13.03
CA LYS A 99 -3.38 -4.56 14.30
C LYS A 99 -3.24 -3.59 15.49
N GLU A 100 -2.44 -2.54 15.37
CA GLU A 100 -2.12 -1.61 16.45
C GLU A 100 -3.07 -0.40 16.52
N PHE A 101 -3.59 0.07 15.38
CA PHE A 101 -4.38 1.31 15.27
C PHE A 101 -5.82 1.08 14.79
N GLY A 102 -6.24 -0.17 14.54
CA GLY A 102 -7.60 -0.50 14.12
C GLY A 102 -7.88 -0.26 12.64
N GLU A 103 -9.18 -0.14 12.30
CA GLU A 103 -9.62 0.00 10.91
C GLU A 103 -9.20 1.35 10.30
N PRO A 104 -8.85 1.38 9.00
CA PRO A 104 -8.68 2.63 8.28
C PRO A 104 -10.02 3.24 7.84
N ILE A 105 -9.98 4.52 7.45
CA ILE A 105 -10.99 5.06 6.56
C ILE A 105 -10.72 4.51 5.14
N TYR A 106 -11.74 3.93 4.51
CA TYR A 106 -11.68 3.47 3.12
C TYR A 106 -12.29 4.52 2.20
N LEU A 107 -11.46 5.27 1.48
CA LEU A 107 -11.94 6.21 0.46
C LEU A 107 -12.10 5.52 -0.88
N HIS A 108 -13.33 5.22 -1.26
CA HIS A 108 -13.67 4.61 -2.55
C HIS A 108 -13.66 5.64 -3.68
N GLU A 109 -12.60 6.44 -3.74
CA GLU A 109 -12.33 7.43 -4.78
C GLU A 109 -10.90 7.27 -5.28
N ILE A 110 -10.68 7.37 -6.58
CA ILE A 110 -9.35 7.31 -7.19
C ILE A 110 -8.63 8.63 -6.92
N LEU A 111 -7.61 8.60 -6.06
CA LEU A 111 -6.84 9.77 -5.65
C LEU A 111 -5.34 9.63 -5.93
N VAL A 112 -4.91 8.41 -6.29
CA VAL A 112 -3.52 8.10 -6.61
C VAL A 112 -3.45 7.35 -7.93
N SER A 113 -2.42 7.64 -8.71
CA SER A 113 -2.09 6.91 -9.94
C SER A 113 -0.75 6.23 -9.78
N ASN A 114 -0.75 4.91 -9.94
CA ASN A 114 0.45 4.10 -9.91
C ASN A 114 1.03 4.00 -11.32
N ARG A 115 2.28 4.43 -11.49
CA ARG A 115 2.98 4.31 -12.76
C ARG A 115 3.59 2.91 -12.89
N ILE A 116 3.16 2.19 -13.91
CA ILE A 116 3.61 0.83 -14.17
C ILE A 116 4.67 0.85 -15.27
N HIS A 117 5.87 0.36 -14.96
CA HIS A 117 6.99 0.27 -15.88
C HIS A 117 7.87 -0.97 -15.62
N GLN A 118 8.76 -1.29 -16.54
CA GLN A 118 9.55 -2.53 -16.49
C GLN A 118 10.59 -2.54 -15.36
N ASP A 119 11.02 -1.36 -14.90
CA ASP A 119 12.04 -1.23 -13.87
C ASP A 119 11.52 -1.30 -12.43
N GLN A 120 10.22 -1.52 -12.23
CA GLN A 120 9.66 -1.71 -10.90
C GLN A 120 10.24 -2.96 -10.22
N ILE A 121 10.38 -2.91 -8.90
CA ILE A 121 10.86 -4.03 -8.09
C ILE A 121 10.03 -5.29 -8.35
N SER A 122 8.71 -5.17 -8.36
CA SER A 122 7.79 -6.28 -8.63
C SER A 122 8.01 -6.92 -10.01
N SER A 123 8.30 -6.12 -11.04
CA SER A 123 8.59 -6.63 -12.38
C SER A 123 9.91 -7.39 -12.43
N ARG A 124 10.96 -6.84 -11.81
CA ARG A 124 12.29 -7.49 -11.73
C ARG A 124 12.22 -8.77 -10.91
N TYR A 125 11.48 -8.75 -9.81
CA TYR A 125 11.33 -9.90 -8.92
C TYR A 125 10.62 -11.06 -9.62
N ASN A 126 9.51 -10.80 -10.30
CA ASN A 126 8.76 -11.82 -11.06
C ASN A 126 9.57 -12.45 -12.21
N SER A 127 10.64 -11.80 -12.64
CA SER A 127 11.54 -12.30 -13.67
C SER A 127 12.67 -13.21 -13.13
N SER A 128 12.83 -13.29 -11.81
CA SER A 128 13.88 -14.10 -11.18
C SER A 128 13.42 -15.55 -10.96
N SER A 129 14.33 -16.50 -11.16
CA SER A 129 14.04 -17.93 -10.98
C SER A 129 13.73 -18.33 -9.53
N ASN A 130 14.08 -17.51 -8.56
CA ASN A 130 13.91 -17.78 -7.12
C ASN A 130 12.74 -17.01 -6.49
N SER A 131 12.00 -16.21 -7.25
CA SER A 131 10.97 -15.29 -6.73
C SER A 131 9.90 -15.96 -5.86
N ALA A 132 9.47 -17.16 -6.22
CA ALA A 132 8.45 -17.87 -5.45
C ALA A 132 8.97 -18.33 -4.08
N ASN A 133 10.21 -18.80 -4.01
CA ASN A 133 10.83 -19.23 -2.75
C ASN A 133 11.06 -18.04 -1.80
N ASP A 134 11.50 -16.91 -2.35
CA ASP A 134 11.76 -15.70 -1.57
C ASP A 134 10.45 -15.12 -1.02
N LEU A 135 9.37 -15.09 -1.81
CA LEU A 135 8.06 -14.66 -1.33
C LEU A 135 7.52 -15.58 -0.22
N ASP A 136 7.68 -16.90 -0.35
CA ASP A 136 7.30 -17.86 0.69
C ASP A 136 8.06 -17.62 2.01
N LEU A 137 9.34 -17.28 1.94
CA LEU A 137 10.15 -16.95 3.11
C LEU A 137 9.68 -15.66 3.78
N GLU A 138 9.39 -14.62 3.00
CA GLU A 138 8.84 -13.36 3.53
C GLU A 138 7.46 -13.57 4.17
N ILE A 139 6.58 -14.37 3.57
CA ILE A 139 5.28 -14.73 4.16
C ILE A 139 5.47 -15.43 5.51
N LYS A 140 6.33 -16.46 5.59
CA LYS A 140 6.61 -17.18 6.82
C LYS A 140 7.17 -16.26 7.90
N TYR A 141 8.06 -15.35 7.52
CA TYR A 141 8.60 -14.33 8.42
C TYR A 141 7.48 -13.43 8.97
N CYS A 142 6.62 -12.86 8.11
CA CYS A 142 5.50 -12.01 8.52
C CYS A 142 4.53 -12.74 9.46
N LEU A 143 4.18 -14.00 9.14
CA LEU A 143 3.34 -14.83 10.01
C LEU A 143 3.98 -15.05 11.38
N SER A 144 5.28 -15.34 11.43
CA SER A 144 6.01 -15.55 12.69
C SER A 144 6.12 -14.27 13.53
N LYS A 145 6.21 -13.11 12.88
CA LYS A 145 6.30 -11.80 13.52
C LYS A 145 4.97 -11.36 14.16
N HIS A 146 3.84 -11.65 13.52
CA HIS A 146 2.56 -11.06 13.89
C HIS A 146 1.54 -12.03 14.51
N LEU A 147 1.68 -13.33 14.34
CA LEU A 147 0.70 -14.35 14.76
C LEU A 147 1.22 -15.26 15.89
N LYS A 148 2.15 -14.78 16.68
CA LYS A 148 2.60 -15.46 17.92
C LYS A 148 1.62 -15.24 19.04
#